data_bcc55ab1f5f3b356fd7de990dfb651c6
#
_entry.id   bcc55ab1f5f3b356fd7de990dfb651c6
#
_cell.length_a   1.000
_cell.length_b   1.000
_cell.length_c   1.000
_cell.angle_alpha   90.00
_cell.angle_beta   90.00
_cell.angle_gamma   90.00
#
_symmetry.space_group_name_H-M   'P 1'
#
loop_
_entity.id
_entity.type
_entity.pdbx_description
1 polymer ?
#
loop_
_entity_poly.entity_id
_entity_poly.type
_entity_poly.pdbx_seq_one_letter_code
_entity_poly.pdbx_strand_id
1 'polypeptide(L)'
;MNDNTLFSLVKFIPIAKYRRNLREKIRARQQARILAAQTANLRDEASSIPHKEESDLKQYSEWRFDLDTNKNYFIKEASDTVEKSSKAPKIFAYYLPQFHAIPENDENYGKGFTEWTNVAAASPQFFGHYQPKIPYDLGFYNLTNIDSINRQVELAKKYGIDGFCFYYYWFR
;
A
#
# COMPACT_ATOMS: atom_id res chain seq x y z
N MET A 1 19.10 40.02 8.52
CA MET A 1 18.46 39.89 9.87
C MET A 1 17.91 38.51 10.00
N ASN A 2 18.24 37.78 11.08
CA ASN A 2 17.81 36.39 11.25
C ASN A 2 16.31 36.34 11.57
N ASP A 3 15.57 35.35 11.05
CA ASP A 3 14.10 35.20 11.24
C ASP A 3 13.69 35.14 12.72
N ASN A 4 14.56 34.62 13.60
CA ASN A 4 14.33 34.61 15.05
C ASN A 4 14.33 35.99 15.68
N THR A 5 15.16 36.91 15.15
CA THR A 5 15.22 38.33 15.58
C THR A 5 13.94 39.06 15.14
N LEU A 6 13.49 38.82 13.90
CA LEU A 6 12.22 39.34 13.39
C LEU A 6 11.01 38.84 14.21
N PHE A 7 10.99 37.56 14.58
CA PHE A 7 9.92 37.01 15.39
C PHE A 7 9.84 37.63 16.80
N SER A 8 11.00 37.97 17.37
CA SER A 8 11.08 38.65 18.68
C SER A 8 10.54 40.09 18.60
N LEU A 9 10.88 40.83 17.53
CA LEU A 9 10.41 42.20 17.33
C LEU A 9 8.88 42.31 17.11
N VAL A 10 8.24 41.29 16.57
CA VAL A 10 6.79 41.30 16.35
C VAL A 10 5.99 41.41 17.67
N LYS A 11 6.59 41.12 18.82
CA LYS A 11 5.94 41.27 20.15
C LYS A 11 5.62 42.72 20.48
N PHE A 12 6.35 43.67 19.89
CA PHE A 12 6.21 45.12 20.17
C PHE A 12 5.18 45.84 19.27
N ILE A 13 4.58 45.15 18.33
CA ILE A 13 3.54 45.74 17.45
C ILE A 13 2.23 45.82 18.24
N PRO A 14 1.63 47.02 18.41
CA PRO A 14 0.50 47.22 19.34
C PRO A 14 -0.81 46.60 18.87
N ILE A 15 -1.02 46.40 17.57
CA ILE A 15 -2.26 45.89 17.01
C ILE A 15 -2.23 44.36 16.90
N ALA A 16 -3.02 43.66 17.72
CA ALA A 16 -3.02 42.18 17.81
C ALA A 16 -3.26 41.47 16.46
N LYS A 17 -4.10 42.02 15.59
CA LYS A 17 -4.38 41.50 14.25
C LYS A 17 -3.14 41.54 13.34
N TYR A 18 -2.36 42.61 13.37
CA TYR A 18 -1.14 42.75 12.60
C TYR A 18 -0.04 41.82 13.11
N ARG A 19 0.09 41.69 14.45
CA ARG A 19 1.05 40.75 15.05
C ARG A 19 0.79 39.30 14.62
N ARG A 20 -0.47 38.87 14.59
CA ARG A 20 -0.85 37.52 14.18
C ARG A 20 -0.47 37.28 12.72
N ASN A 21 -0.91 38.15 11.82
CA ASN A 21 -0.63 38.05 10.40
C ASN A 21 0.89 38.05 10.08
N LEU A 22 1.66 38.89 10.77
CA LEU A 22 3.11 38.93 10.58
C LEU A 22 3.81 37.67 11.11
N ARG A 23 3.35 37.12 12.24
CA ARG A 23 3.87 35.84 12.76
C ARG A 23 3.57 34.68 11.80
N GLU A 24 2.40 34.63 11.23
CA GLU A 24 2.03 33.62 10.22
C GLU A 24 2.92 33.71 8.98
N LYS A 25 3.17 34.91 8.46
CA LYS A 25 4.09 35.14 7.35
C LYS A 25 5.53 34.71 7.67
N ILE A 26 6.02 34.98 8.87
CA ILE A 26 7.37 34.58 9.29
C ILE A 26 7.44 33.05 9.40
N ARG A 27 6.44 32.40 9.99
CA ARG A 27 6.36 30.93 10.09
C ARG A 27 6.33 30.28 8.70
N ALA A 28 5.50 30.80 7.80
CA ALA A 28 5.44 30.30 6.43
C ALA A 28 6.80 30.40 5.71
N ARG A 29 7.52 31.51 5.88
CA ARG A 29 8.87 31.67 5.32
C ARG A 29 9.88 30.69 5.93
N GLN A 30 9.81 30.45 7.25
CA GLN A 30 10.68 29.48 7.92
C GLN A 30 10.42 28.06 7.42
N GLN A 31 9.15 27.67 7.31
CA GLN A 31 8.76 26.36 6.75
C GLN A 31 9.23 26.19 5.30
N ALA A 32 9.04 27.21 4.47
CA ALA A 32 9.51 27.17 3.09
C ALA A 32 11.05 27.02 2.98
N ARG A 33 11.82 27.68 3.87
CA ARG A 33 13.29 27.51 3.91
C ARG A 33 13.70 26.11 4.36
N ILE A 34 13.04 25.55 5.36
CA ILE A 34 13.30 24.17 5.83
C ILE A 34 13.02 23.19 4.70
N LEU A 35 11.88 23.34 4.03
CA LEU A 35 11.50 22.47 2.92
C LEU A 35 12.50 22.59 1.75
N ALA A 36 12.94 23.82 1.42
CA ALA A 36 13.95 24.04 0.38
C ALA A 36 15.30 23.40 0.73
N ALA A 37 15.72 23.46 1.99
CA ALA A 37 16.95 22.81 2.44
C ALA A 37 16.83 21.27 2.39
N GLN A 38 15.69 20.71 2.79
CA GLN A 38 15.43 19.28 2.69
C GLN A 38 15.43 18.79 1.24
N THR A 39 14.81 19.55 0.32
CA THR A 39 14.81 19.21 -1.11
C THR A 39 16.19 19.34 -1.75
N ALA A 40 17.03 20.26 -1.30
CA ALA A 40 18.42 20.38 -1.76
C ALA A 40 19.24 19.16 -1.30
N ASN A 41 19.13 18.77 -0.02
CA ASN A 41 19.82 17.58 0.49
C ASN A 41 19.37 16.30 -0.25
N LEU A 42 18.07 16.14 -0.52
CA LEU A 42 17.57 14.99 -1.29
C LEU A 42 18.09 14.98 -2.74
N ARG A 43 18.32 16.16 -3.35
CA ARG A 43 18.95 16.25 -4.68
C ARG A 43 20.42 15.86 -4.65
N ASP A 44 21.14 16.31 -3.62
CA ASP A 44 22.55 15.95 -3.45
C ASP A 44 22.72 14.46 -3.16
N GLU A 45 21.86 13.87 -2.31
CA GLU A 45 21.81 12.43 -2.09
C GLU A 45 21.47 11.67 -3.36
N ALA A 46 20.48 12.13 -4.14
CA ALA A 46 20.11 11.51 -5.41
C ALA A 46 21.24 11.60 -6.45
N SER A 47 22.03 12.67 -6.44
CA SER A 47 23.20 12.83 -7.33
C SER A 47 24.40 11.97 -6.92
N SER A 48 24.48 11.56 -5.65
CA SER A 48 25.52 10.70 -5.11
C SER A 48 25.22 9.20 -5.30
N ILE A 49 23.99 8.85 -5.66
CA ILE A 49 23.65 7.47 -6.04
C ILE A 49 24.37 7.17 -7.35
N PRO A 50 25.25 6.17 -7.41
CA PRO A 50 25.90 5.81 -8.66
C PRO A 50 24.84 5.53 -9.71
N HIS A 51 24.89 6.26 -10.81
CA HIS A 51 24.00 6.03 -11.95
C HIS A 51 24.13 4.57 -12.35
N LYS A 52 23.12 3.78 -12.04
CA LYS A 52 23.01 2.45 -12.60
C LYS A 52 23.06 2.62 -14.12
N GLU A 53 23.87 1.81 -14.79
CA GLU A 53 24.02 1.90 -16.23
C GLU A 53 22.64 1.92 -16.90
N GLU A 54 22.48 2.69 -17.95
CA GLU A 54 21.21 2.83 -18.68
C GLU A 54 20.65 1.48 -19.12
N SER A 55 21.54 0.51 -19.34
CA SER A 55 21.23 -0.91 -19.57
C SER A 55 20.43 -1.55 -18.43
N ASP A 56 20.82 -1.29 -17.17
CA ASP A 56 20.17 -1.86 -15.98
C ASP A 56 18.78 -1.27 -15.77
N LEU A 57 18.62 0.02 -16.03
CA LEU A 57 17.32 0.70 -15.96
C LEU A 57 16.37 0.22 -17.05
N LYS A 58 16.89 0.00 -18.27
CA LYS A 58 16.12 -0.57 -19.36
C LYS A 58 15.69 -1.99 -19.06
N GLN A 59 16.60 -2.85 -18.59
CA GLN A 59 16.31 -4.22 -18.19
C GLN A 59 15.28 -4.26 -17.05
N TYR A 60 15.39 -3.36 -16.07
CA TYR A 60 14.42 -3.27 -14.97
C TYR A 60 13.03 -2.85 -15.47
N SER A 61 12.95 -1.88 -16.38
CA SER A 61 11.69 -1.44 -16.95
C SER A 61 11.04 -2.52 -17.81
N GLU A 62 11.80 -3.20 -18.64
CA GLU A 62 11.34 -4.33 -19.47
C GLU A 62 10.80 -5.45 -18.58
N TRP A 63 11.55 -5.85 -17.55
CA TRP A 63 11.10 -6.86 -16.61
C TRP A 63 9.84 -6.46 -15.85
N ARG A 64 9.73 -5.18 -15.39
CA ARG A 64 8.58 -4.71 -14.61
C ARG A 64 7.28 -4.73 -15.44
N PHE A 65 7.38 -4.50 -16.74
CA PHE A 65 6.23 -4.44 -17.63
C PHE A 65 6.11 -5.66 -18.55
N ASP A 66 6.99 -6.65 -18.42
CA ASP A 66 6.91 -7.88 -19.18
C ASP A 66 5.76 -8.76 -18.67
N LEU A 67 4.66 -8.71 -19.40
CA LEU A 67 3.47 -9.52 -19.14
C LEU A 67 3.72 -11.01 -19.35
N ASP A 68 4.74 -11.39 -20.13
CA ASP A 68 5.07 -12.79 -20.37
C ASP A 68 5.75 -13.43 -19.16
N THR A 69 6.54 -12.67 -18.40
CA THR A 69 7.09 -13.14 -17.13
C THR A 69 5.98 -13.45 -16.12
N ASN A 70 4.88 -12.72 -16.17
CA ASN A 70 3.73 -12.94 -15.28
C ASN A 70 2.93 -14.19 -15.64
N LYS A 71 2.95 -14.65 -16.88
CA LYS A 71 2.28 -15.90 -17.30
C LYS A 71 2.82 -17.13 -16.56
N ASN A 72 4.09 -17.11 -16.14
CA ASN A 72 4.71 -18.21 -15.42
C ASN A 72 4.18 -18.37 -13.99
N TYR A 73 3.52 -17.35 -13.44
CA TYR A 73 2.93 -17.37 -12.10
C TYR A 73 1.43 -17.67 -12.11
N PHE A 74 0.82 -17.69 -13.29
CA PHE A 74 -0.59 -18.03 -13.42
C PHE A 74 -0.76 -19.54 -13.53
N ILE A 75 -1.50 -20.10 -12.58
CA ILE A 75 -1.91 -21.50 -12.61
C ILE A 75 -3.40 -21.53 -12.88
N LYS A 76 -3.75 -22.10 -14.05
CA LYS A 76 -5.16 -22.27 -14.44
C LYS A 76 -5.88 -23.17 -13.44
N GLU A 77 -7.13 -22.84 -13.17
CA GLU A 77 -7.98 -23.68 -12.33
C GLU A 77 -8.06 -25.12 -12.90
N ALA A 78 -7.82 -26.12 -12.04
CA ALA A 78 -7.92 -27.51 -12.40
C ALA A 78 -9.36 -27.88 -12.81
N SER A 79 -9.51 -28.83 -13.73
CA SER A 79 -10.83 -29.38 -14.08
C SER A 79 -11.39 -30.26 -12.96
N ASP A 80 -10.50 -30.93 -12.26
CA ASP A 80 -10.85 -31.98 -11.31
C ASP A 80 -10.83 -31.50 -9.86
N THR A 81 -11.65 -32.11 -9.01
CA THR A 81 -11.66 -31.90 -7.57
C THR A 81 -10.66 -32.83 -6.91
N VAL A 82 -9.96 -32.34 -5.89
CA VAL A 82 -9.02 -33.14 -5.11
C VAL A 82 -9.79 -34.17 -4.28
N GLU A 83 -9.61 -35.47 -4.61
CA GLU A 83 -10.15 -36.59 -3.84
C GLU A 83 -9.31 -36.79 -2.58
N LYS A 84 -9.93 -36.73 -1.41
CA LYS A 84 -9.28 -36.94 -0.12
C LYS A 84 -9.66 -38.28 0.47
N SER A 85 -8.67 -39.04 0.89
CA SER A 85 -8.90 -40.24 1.67
C SER A 85 -9.46 -39.89 3.06
N SER A 86 -10.23 -40.80 3.68
CA SER A 86 -10.76 -40.61 5.04
C SER A 86 -9.66 -40.44 6.11
N LYS A 87 -8.43 -40.85 5.80
CA LYS A 87 -7.26 -40.74 6.68
C LYS A 87 -6.40 -39.51 6.36
N ALA A 88 -6.77 -38.72 5.36
CA ALA A 88 -6.02 -37.51 5.01
C ALA A 88 -6.11 -36.47 6.14
N PRO A 89 -5.04 -35.70 6.38
CA PRO A 89 -5.03 -34.62 7.36
C PRO A 89 -6.04 -33.53 6.98
N LYS A 90 -6.61 -32.89 7.98
CA LYS A 90 -7.44 -31.70 7.79
C LYS A 90 -6.54 -30.50 7.48
N ILE A 91 -6.91 -29.72 6.46
CA ILE A 91 -6.19 -28.55 6.01
C ILE A 91 -7.05 -27.32 6.26
N PHE A 92 -6.52 -26.37 7.05
CA PHE A 92 -7.15 -25.08 7.31
C PHE A 92 -6.28 -23.97 6.74
N ALA A 93 -6.89 -23.06 5.98
CA ALA A 93 -6.21 -21.89 5.45
C ALA A 93 -6.48 -20.66 6.33
N TYR A 94 -5.45 -19.85 6.58
CA TYR A 94 -5.65 -18.53 7.16
C TYR A 94 -6.46 -17.67 6.21
N TYR A 95 -7.42 -16.91 6.77
CA TYR A 95 -8.34 -16.11 5.98
C TYR A 95 -8.51 -14.72 6.58
N LEU A 96 -8.19 -13.70 5.80
CA LEU A 96 -8.40 -12.30 6.17
C LEU A 96 -9.72 -11.79 5.58
N PRO A 97 -10.77 -11.53 6.38
CA PRO A 97 -12.10 -11.18 5.87
C PRO A 97 -12.27 -9.71 5.49
N GLN A 98 -11.22 -8.87 5.54
CA GLN A 98 -11.32 -7.42 5.40
C GLN A 98 -11.12 -6.89 3.97
N PHE A 99 -11.48 -7.65 2.94
CA PHE A 99 -11.50 -7.17 1.56
C PHE A 99 -12.80 -6.42 1.21
N HIS A 100 -13.23 -5.54 2.12
CA HIS A 100 -14.35 -4.62 1.98
C HIS A 100 -14.15 -3.44 2.94
N ALA A 101 -14.80 -2.31 2.64
CA ALA A 101 -14.72 -1.13 3.50
C ALA A 101 -15.50 -1.36 4.81
N ILE A 102 -14.91 -0.91 5.91
CA ILE A 102 -15.54 -0.89 7.24
C ILE A 102 -15.30 0.48 7.89
N PRO A 103 -16.20 0.95 8.77
CA PRO A 103 -16.08 2.27 9.38
C PRO A 103 -14.75 2.51 10.11
N GLU A 104 -14.26 1.51 10.83
CA GLU A 104 -13.00 1.58 11.58
C GLU A 104 -11.79 1.79 10.66
N ASN A 105 -11.80 1.18 9.48
CA ASN A 105 -10.75 1.39 8.49
C ASN A 105 -10.89 2.75 7.81
N ASP A 106 -12.09 3.21 7.56
CA ASP A 106 -12.35 4.53 6.99
C ASP A 106 -11.83 5.66 7.89
N GLU A 107 -11.97 5.51 9.21
CA GLU A 107 -11.43 6.46 10.20
C GLU A 107 -9.89 6.49 10.21
N ASN A 108 -9.24 5.32 10.14
CA ASN A 108 -7.80 5.20 10.34
C ASN A 108 -7.00 5.37 9.03
N TYR A 109 -7.54 4.95 7.89
CA TYR A 109 -6.82 4.86 6.61
C TYR A 109 -7.44 5.68 5.48
N GLY A 110 -8.59 6.30 5.73
CA GLY A 110 -9.33 7.08 4.74
C GLY A 110 -10.52 6.33 4.14
N LYS A 111 -11.51 7.10 3.72
CA LYS A 111 -12.80 6.60 3.25
C LYS A 111 -12.68 5.65 2.06
N GLY A 112 -13.28 4.49 2.18
CA GLY A 112 -13.28 3.45 1.15
C GLY A 112 -12.05 2.55 1.17
N PHE A 113 -11.22 2.62 2.22
CA PHE A 113 -10.06 1.76 2.36
C PHE A 113 -10.47 0.28 2.43
N THR A 114 -9.74 -0.54 1.70
CA THR A 114 -9.78 -2.01 1.80
C THR A 114 -8.35 -2.55 1.68
N GLU A 115 -8.15 -3.83 1.95
CA GLU A 115 -6.84 -4.47 1.75
C GLU A 115 -6.37 -4.43 0.28
N TRP A 116 -7.28 -4.24 -0.68
CA TRP A 116 -6.91 -4.01 -2.08
C TRP A 116 -6.07 -2.75 -2.29
N THR A 117 -6.23 -1.74 -1.43
CA THR A 117 -5.40 -0.52 -1.45
C THR A 117 -3.93 -0.86 -1.26
N ASN A 118 -3.62 -1.72 -0.28
CA ASN A 118 -2.27 -2.19 -0.01
C ASN A 118 -1.74 -3.10 -1.12
N VAL A 119 -2.58 -4.02 -1.60
CA VAL A 119 -2.20 -4.93 -2.70
C VAL A 119 -1.86 -4.14 -3.96
N ALA A 120 -2.69 -3.17 -4.34
CA ALA A 120 -2.49 -2.37 -5.55
C ALA A 120 -1.27 -1.44 -5.46
N ALA A 121 -0.95 -0.97 -4.25
CA ALA A 121 0.22 -0.12 -4.00
C ALA A 121 1.54 -0.90 -3.94
N ALA A 122 1.50 -2.23 -3.83
CA ALA A 122 2.70 -3.05 -3.75
C ALA A 122 3.54 -2.94 -5.02
N SER A 123 4.86 -2.81 -4.86
CA SER A 123 5.81 -2.72 -5.97
C SER A 123 6.96 -3.72 -5.79
N PRO A 124 7.55 -4.19 -6.90
CA PRO A 124 8.75 -5.01 -6.83
C PRO A 124 9.87 -4.28 -6.09
N GLN A 125 10.54 -4.97 -5.15
CA GLN A 125 11.62 -4.42 -4.33
C GLN A 125 13.01 -4.88 -4.83
N PHE A 126 13.06 -5.97 -5.60
CA PHE A 126 14.27 -6.52 -6.17
C PHE A 126 13.93 -7.27 -7.47
N PHE A 127 14.95 -7.58 -8.25
CA PHE A 127 14.79 -8.34 -9.51
C PHE A 127 14.16 -9.71 -9.25
N GLY A 128 13.11 -10.05 -10.01
CA GLY A 128 12.34 -11.28 -9.83
C GLY A 128 11.30 -11.24 -8.69
N HIS A 129 11.14 -10.12 -7.98
CA HIS A 129 10.07 -9.96 -6.99
C HIS A 129 8.73 -9.71 -7.69
N TYR A 130 7.86 -10.71 -7.68
CA TYR A 130 6.53 -10.60 -8.27
C TYR A 130 5.59 -9.75 -7.38
N GLN A 131 5.35 -8.53 -7.81
CA GLN A 131 4.39 -7.58 -7.20
C GLN A 131 3.87 -6.60 -8.26
N PRO A 132 2.62 -6.09 -8.14
CA PRO A 132 1.59 -6.49 -7.17
C PRO A 132 0.99 -7.87 -7.51
N LYS A 133 0.56 -8.61 -6.48
CA LYS A 133 -0.16 -9.90 -6.66
C LYS A 133 -1.64 -9.63 -6.91
N ILE A 134 -1.97 -9.32 -8.17
CA ILE A 134 -3.34 -9.04 -8.58
C ILE A 134 -4.11 -10.35 -8.77
N PRO A 135 -5.32 -10.48 -8.20
CA PRO A 135 -6.14 -11.66 -8.40
C PRO A 135 -6.64 -11.74 -9.84
N TYR A 136 -6.52 -12.92 -10.45
CA TYR A 136 -6.97 -13.16 -11.83
C TYR A 136 -8.41 -13.65 -11.87
N ASP A 137 -8.68 -14.83 -11.27
CA ASP A 137 -9.99 -15.49 -11.38
C ASP A 137 -11.06 -14.85 -10.50
N LEU A 138 -10.69 -14.37 -9.32
CA LEU A 138 -11.63 -13.76 -8.38
C LEU A 138 -11.78 -12.25 -8.56
N GLY A 139 -10.86 -11.60 -9.30
CA GLY A 139 -10.84 -10.15 -9.44
C GLY A 139 -10.69 -9.43 -8.08
N PHE A 140 -10.92 -8.14 -8.07
CA PHE A 140 -10.97 -7.34 -6.84
C PHE A 140 -12.33 -7.53 -6.14
N TYR A 141 -12.53 -8.70 -5.56
CA TYR A 141 -13.77 -9.07 -4.92
C TYR A 141 -14.08 -8.22 -3.67
N ASN A 142 -15.38 -8.12 -3.37
CA ASN A 142 -15.87 -7.50 -2.13
C ASN A 142 -16.53 -8.59 -1.26
N LEU A 143 -16.07 -8.75 -0.02
CA LEU A 143 -16.56 -9.78 0.88
C LEU A 143 -17.90 -9.46 1.56
N THR A 144 -18.55 -8.34 1.22
CA THR A 144 -19.97 -8.14 1.52
C THR A 144 -20.87 -8.84 0.49
N ASN A 145 -20.30 -9.25 -0.66
CA ASN A 145 -21.04 -9.98 -1.69
C ASN A 145 -20.98 -11.48 -1.41
N ILE A 146 -22.15 -12.08 -1.21
CA ILE A 146 -22.29 -13.51 -0.93
C ILE A 146 -21.77 -14.40 -2.07
N ASP A 147 -21.90 -13.98 -3.32
CA ASP A 147 -21.41 -14.75 -4.47
C ASP A 147 -19.88 -14.87 -4.46
N SER A 148 -19.19 -13.80 -4.03
CA SER A 148 -17.73 -13.82 -3.86
C SER A 148 -17.32 -14.84 -2.79
N ILE A 149 -18.05 -14.89 -1.67
CA ILE A 149 -17.79 -15.84 -0.59
C ILE A 149 -18.07 -17.27 -1.07
N ASN A 150 -19.21 -17.50 -1.73
CA ASN A 150 -19.57 -18.80 -2.26
C ASN A 150 -18.52 -19.33 -3.23
N ARG A 151 -18.04 -18.47 -4.14
CA ARG A 151 -16.99 -18.84 -5.10
C ARG A 151 -15.69 -19.24 -4.41
N GLN A 152 -15.29 -18.53 -3.36
CA GLN A 152 -14.10 -18.87 -2.57
C GLN A 152 -14.27 -20.22 -1.85
N VAL A 153 -15.45 -20.48 -1.30
CA VAL A 153 -15.77 -21.76 -0.64
C VAL A 153 -15.74 -22.92 -1.64
N GLU A 154 -16.28 -22.72 -2.85
CA GLU A 154 -16.22 -23.71 -3.93
C GLU A 154 -14.79 -24.06 -4.30
N LEU A 155 -13.94 -23.04 -4.52
CA LEU A 155 -12.52 -23.22 -4.81
C LEU A 155 -11.80 -23.94 -3.67
N ALA A 156 -12.05 -23.54 -2.42
CA ALA A 156 -11.45 -24.16 -1.25
C ALA A 156 -11.80 -25.66 -1.19
N LYS A 157 -13.06 -26.01 -1.36
CA LYS A 157 -13.51 -27.42 -1.41
C LYS A 157 -12.87 -28.18 -2.56
N LYS A 158 -12.83 -27.59 -3.75
CA LYS A 158 -12.26 -28.19 -4.95
C LYS A 158 -10.78 -28.55 -4.76
N TYR A 159 -10.02 -27.71 -4.08
CA TYR A 159 -8.60 -27.93 -3.80
C TYR A 159 -8.33 -28.59 -2.44
N GLY A 160 -9.34 -29.15 -1.80
CA GLY A 160 -9.19 -29.97 -0.60
C GLY A 160 -8.92 -29.17 0.68
N ILE A 161 -9.26 -27.89 0.73
CA ILE A 161 -9.26 -27.09 1.96
C ILE A 161 -10.51 -27.45 2.77
N ASP A 162 -10.33 -27.85 4.04
CA ASP A 162 -11.42 -28.30 4.91
C ASP A 162 -12.09 -27.14 5.66
N GLY A 163 -11.43 -26.01 5.80
CA GLY A 163 -11.99 -24.85 6.48
C GLY A 163 -11.05 -23.65 6.50
N PHE A 164 -11.54 -22.56 7.07
CA PHE A 164 -10.81 -21.32 7.18
C PHE A 164 -10.57 -20.95 8.64
N CYS A 165 -9.37 -20.44 8.92
CA CYS A 165 -9.01 -19.81 10.18
C CYS A 165 -9.06 -18.29 9.99
N PHE A 166 -10.13 -17.68 10.48
CA PHE A 166 -10.39 -16.26 10.31
C PHE A 166 -9.54 -15.43 11.25
N TYR A 167 -8.95 -14.33 10.73
CA TYR A 167 -8.49 -13.24 11.56
C TYR A 167 -9.70 -12.53 12.16
N TYR A 168 -9.69 -12.40 13.49
CA TYR A 168 -10.75 -11.73 14.24
C TYR A 168 -10.15 -10.56 15.03
N TYR A 169 -10.66 -9.37 14.78
CA TYR A 169 -10.26 -8.16 15.48
C TYR A 169 -11.30 -7.79 16.53
N TRP A 170 -10.84 -7.63 17.74
CA TRP A 170 -11.69 -7.19 18.84
C TRP A 170 -11.47 -5.71 19.10
N PHE A 171 -12.44 -4.89 18.77
CA PHE A 171 -12.45 -3.47 19.12
C PHE A 171 -13.19 -3.29 20.43
N ARG A 172 -12.62 -2.47 21.35
CA ARG A 172 -13.23 -2.12 22.62
C ARG A 172 -13.91 -0.76 22.53
#